data_68abdd42b467b29194b98cf6ed70fa14
#
_entry.id   68abdd42b467b29194b98cf6ed70fa14
#
_cell.length_a   1.000
_cell.length_b   1.000
_cell.length_c   1.000
_cell.angle_alpha   90.00
_cell.angle_beta   90.00
_cell.angle_gamma   90.00
#
_symmetry.space_group_name_H-M   'P 1'
#
loop_
_entity.id
_entity.type
_entity.pdbx_description
1 polymer ?
#
loop_
_entity_poly.entity_id
_entity_poly.type
_entity_poly.pdbx_seq_one_letter_code
_entity_poly.pdbx_strand_id
1 'polypeptide(L)'
;MKTLYMIGGTMGVGKTTVCQQLKQDLPNSVFLDGDWCWDASPFQVTDETKAMVTNNICYVLNNFLKCSAYENIIFCWVMHEQSIIDSILEKLDTQNCDVKCVSLVADEKTLCERLSMDVERGVRSEDIIERSIARIPMYQALNTIKIDTNAKNVAMIANEIKLL
;
A
#
# COMPACT_ATOMS: atom_id res chain seq x y z
N MET A 1 -17.13 -14.99 1.79
CA MET A 1 -17.04 -13.54 1.51
C MET A 1 -15.58 -13.22 1.32
N LYS A 2 -15.22 -12.44 0.29
CA LYS A 2 -13.81 -12.04 0.06
C LYS A 2 -13.42 -10.89 0.97
N THR A 3 -12.12 -10.72 1.21
CA THR A 3 -11.57 -9.56 1.91
C THR A 3 -10.55 -8.85 1.03
N LEU A 4 -10.70 -7.54 0.86
CA LEU A 4 -9.73 -6.67 0.19
C LEU A 4 -9.01 -5.82 1.24
N TYR A 5 -7.72 -6.02 1.37
CA TYR A 5 -6.83 -5.20 2.20
C TYR A 5 -6.17 -4.14 1.31
N MET A 6 -6.54 -2.87 1.50
CA MET A 6 -5.92 -1.72 0.85
C MET A 6 -4.94 -1.08 1.83
N ILE A 7 -3.64 -1.29 1.61
CA ILE A 7 -2.59 -0.91 2.55
C ILE A 7 -1.81 0.28 2.00
N GLY A 8 -2.04 1.44 2.59
CA GLY A 8 -1.30 2.67 2.32
C GLY A 8 -0.18 2.91 3.32
N GLY A 9 0.62 3.91 3.03
CA GLY A 9 1.70 4.34 3.90
C GLY A 9 2.80 5.03 3.10
N THR A 10 3.56 5.89 3.77
CA THR A 10 4.65 6.62 3.11
C THR A 10 5.78 5.69 2.68
N MET A 11 6.69 6.18 1.87
CA MET A 11 7.87 5.44 1.44
C MET A 11 8.74 5.08 2.65
N GLY A 12 9.27 3.87 2.69
CA GLY A 12 10.10 3.38 3.80
C GLY A 12 9.33 2.83 5.00
N VAL A 13 8.00 2.91 5.04
CA VAL A 13 7.21 2.39 6.17
C VAL A 13 7.11 0.86 6.21
N GLY A 14 7.40 0.18 5.10
CA GLY A 14 7.46 -1.29 5.01
C GLY A 14 6.25 -1.96 4.38
N LYS A 15 5.44 -1.24 3.58
CA LYS A 15 4.23 -1.77 2.92
C LYS A 15 4.43 -3.12 2.23
N THR A 16 5.35 -3.17 1.27
CA THR A 16 5.58 -4.36 0.44
C THR A 16 5.98 -5.56 1.28
N THR A 17 6.85 -5.37 2.27
CA THR A 17 7.31 -6.43 3.17
C THR A 17 6.18 -6.98 4.04
N VAL A 18 5.36 -6.10 4.61
CA VAL A 18 4.18 -6.49 5.40
C VAL A 18 3.16 -7.22 4.53
N CYS A 19 2.90 -6.74 3.32
CA CYS A 19 1.96 -7.37 2.39
C CYS A 19 2.43 -8.76 1.93
N GLN A 20 3.74 -8.96 1.72
CA GLN A 20 4.29 -10.29 1.44
C GLN A 20 4.10 -11.25 2.61
N GLN A 21 4.27 -10.78 3.85
CA GLN A 21 4.00 -11.59 5.03
C GLN A 21 2.50 -11.94 5.13
N LEU A 22 1.62 -10.95 4.95
CA LEU A 22 0.17 -11.19 4.91
C LEU A 22 -0.22 -12.22 3.88
N LYS A 23 0.36 -12.16 2.68
CA LYS A 23 0.11 -13.14 1.62
C LYS A 23 0.50 -14.56 2.03
N GLN A 24 1.56 -14.71 2.81
CA GLN A 24 1.97 -16.04 3.31
C GLN A 24 1.07 -16.55 4.45
N ASP A 25 0.58 -15.63 5.27
CA ASP A 25 -0.21 -15.95 6.46
C ASP A 25 -1.69 -16.19 6.18
N LEU A 26 -2.23 -15.59 5.12
CA LEU A 26 -3.65 -15.69 4.76
C LEU A 26 -3.88 -16.80 3.72
N PRO A 27 -4.91 -17.64 3.91
CA PRO A 27 -5.23 -18.67 2.93
C PRO A 27 -5.76 -18.05 1.63
N ASN A 28 -5.55 -18.73 0.51
CA ASN A 28 -6.12 -18.34 -0.79
C ASN A 28 -5.92 -16.85 -1.10
N SER A 29 -4.70 -16.37 -0.92
CA SER A 29 -4.36 -14.95 -1.01
C SER A 29 -3.64 -14.60 -2.32
N VAL A 30 -3.82 -13.37 -2.76
CA VAL A 30 -3.09 -12.76 -3.89
C VAL A 30 -2.66 -11.35 -3.53
N PHE A 31 -1.50 -10.93 -4.00
CA PHE A 31 -0.92 -9.62 -3.71
C PHE A 31 -0.59 -8.84 -4.97
N LEU A 32 -0.95 -7.57 -4.96
CA LEU A 32 -0.57 -6.56 -5.95
C LEU A 32 0.12 -5.39 -5.26
N ASP A 33 1.34 -5.07 -5.68
CA ASP A 33 1.96 -3.77 -5.40
C ASP A 33 1.62 -2.81 -6.56
N GLY A 34 1.07 -1.64 -6.25
CA GLY A 34 0.69 -0.65 -7.25
C GLY A 34 1.87 -0.19 -8.12
N ASP A 35 3.07 -0.20 -7.58
CA ASP A 35 4.29 0.17 -8.31
C ASP A 35 4.59 -0.81 -9.46
N TRP A 36 4.12 -2.04 -9.41
CA TRP A 36 4.27 -3.00 -10.52
C TRP A 36 3.41 -2.65 -11.74
N CYS A 37 2.42 -1.79 -11.56
CA CYS A 37 1.55 -1.32 -12.65
C CYS A 37 2.10 -0.10 -13.38
N TRP A 38 3.26 0.42 -12.96
CA TRP A 38 3.86 1.62 -13.52
C TRP A 38 5.39 1.60 -13.36
N ASP A 39 6.05 0.89 -14.24
CA ASP A 39 7.51 0.87 -14.37
C ASP A 39 7.90 1.60 -15.66
N ALA A 40 8.55 2.74 -15.55
CA ALA A 40 8.86 3.60 -16.69
C ALA A 40 10.22 4.30 -16.55
N SER A 41 10.89 4.51 -17.70
CA SER A 41 12.13 5.28 -17.77
C SER A 41 12.12 6.21 -18.99
N PRO A 42 12.18 7.55 -18.82
CA PRO A 42 12.12 8.26 -17.54
C PRO A 42 10.73 8.14 -16.88
N PHE A 43 10.70 8.19 -15.55
CA PHE A 43 9.44 8.19 -14.82
C PHE A 43 8.76 9.56 -14.93
N GLN A 44 7.55 9.60 -15.49
CA GLN A 44 6.81 10.82 -15.77
C GLN A 44 5.47 10.81 -15.05
N VAL A 45 5.21 11.82 -14.24
CA VAL A 45 3.96 12.01 -13.50
C VAL A 45 3.14 13.11 -14.17
N THR A 46 2.13 12.71 -14.93
CA THR A 46 1.16 13.57 -15.59
C THR A 46 -0.25 13.11 -15.24
N ASP A 47 -1.27 13.91 -15.57
CA ASP A 47 -2.66 13.48 -15.35
C ASP A 47 -3.00 12.23 -16.17
N GLU A 48 -2.43 12.12 -17.37
CA GLU A 48 -2.59 10.94 -18.22
C GLU A 48 -1.98 9.69 -17.60
N THR A 49 -0.73 9.75 -17.10
CA THR A 49 -0.05 8.61 -16.49
C THR A 49 -0.69 8.23 -15.15
N LYS A 50 -1.21 9.18 -14.38
CA LYS A 50 -2.00 8.90 -13.16
C LYS A 50 -3.30 8.16 -13.49
N ALA A 51 -4.01 8.58 -14.53
CA ALA A 51 -5.22 7.90 -14.98
C ALA A 51 -4.90 6.48 -15.51
N MET A 52 -3.83 6.34 -16.28
CA MET A 52 -3.35 5.05 -16.78
C MET A 52 -3.06 4.07 -15.64
N VAL A 53 -2.24 4.48 -14.66
CA VAL A 53 -1.86 3.57 -13.56
C VAL A 53 -3.07 3.18 -12.72
N THR A 54 -3.97 4.11 -12.45
CA THR A 54 -5.22 3.81 -11.72
C THR A 54 -6.05 2.77 -12.47
N ASN A 55 -6.17 2.90 -13.78
CA ASN A 55 -6.89 1.93 -14.61
C ASN A 55 -6.21 0.55 -14.62
N ASN A 56 -4.88 0.50 -14.72
CA ASN A 56 -4.11 -0.75 -14.64
C ASN A 56 -4.34 -1.47 -13.29
N ILE A 57 -4.22 -0.73 -12.18
CA ILE A 57 -4.46 -1.25 -10.83
C ILE A 57 -5.88 -1.80 -10.71
N CYS A 58 -6.89 -1.01 -11.08
CA CYS A 58 -8.29 -1.42 -10.96
C CYS A 58 -8.62 -2.61 -11.86
N TYR A 59 -8.03 -2.69 -13.05
CA TYR A 59 -8.20 -3.85 -13.94
C TYR A 59 -7.68 -5.13 -13.28
N VAL A 60 -6.47 -5.11 -12.73
CA VAL A 60 -5.87 -6.27 -12.07
C VAL A 60 -6.65 -6.66 -10.81
N LEU A 61 -7.00 -5.68 -9.96
CA LEU A 61 -7.76 -5.94 -8.74
C LEU A 61 -9.15 -6.52 -9.02
N ASN A 62 -9.86 -6.03 -10.03
CA ASN A 62 -11.15 -6.58 -10.44
C ASN A 62 -11.03 -8.03 -10.94
N ASN A 63 -9.94 -8.38 -11.61
CA ASN A 63 -9.70 -9.77 -12.02
C ASN A 63 -9.46 -10.67 -10.79
N PHE A 64 -8.75 -10.19 -9.76
CA PHE A 64 -8.58 -10.94 -8.51
C PHE A 64 -9.90 -11.09 -7.75
N LEU A 65 -10.70 -10.00 -7.66
CA LEU A 65 -12.02 -10.02 -7.02
C LEU A 65 -12.99 -11.02 -7.68
N LYS A 66 -12.92 -11.16 -9.00
CA LYS A 66 -13.75 -12.12 -9.76
C LYS A 66 -13.25 -13.56 -9.68
N CYS A 67 -11.95 -13.76 -9.47
CA CYS A 67 -11.34 -15.09 -9.47
C CYS A 67 -11.75 -15.90 -8.22
N SER A 68 -12.39 -17.06 -8.42
CA SER A 68 -12.85 -17.91 -7.31
C SER A 68 -11.72 -18.54 -6.49
N ALA A 69 -10.49 -18.58 -7.03
CA ALA A 69 -9.33 -19.14 -6.33
C ALA A 69 -8.86 -18.28 -5.14
N TYR A 70 -9.22 -16.99 -5.10
CA TYR A 70 -8.75 -16.06 -4.09
C TYR A 70 -9.86 -15.61 -3.15
N GLU A 71 -9.59 -15.65 -1.86
CA GLU A 71 -10.47 -15.15 -0.79
C GLU A 71 -9.90 -13.85 -0.18
N ASN A 72 -8.58 -13.73 -0.16
CA ASN A 72 -7.86 -12.59 0.40
C ASN A 72 -7.08 -11.86 -0.69
N ILE A 73 -7.50 -10.64 -1.00
CA ILE A 73 -6.85 -9.77 -1.97
C ILE A 73 -6.08 -8.69 -1.21
N ILE A 74 -4.79 -8.62 -1.41
CA ILE A 74 -3.90 -7.68 -0.74
C ILE A 74 -3.39 -6.70 -1.79
N PHE A 75 -3.55 -5.42 -1.54
CA PHE A 75 -3.07 -4.35 -2.40
C PHE A 75 -2.32 -3.32 -1.57
N CYS A 76 -1.15 -2.91 -2.01
CA CYS A 76 -0.47 -1.77 -1.41
C CYS A 76 -0.03 -0.74 -2.45
N TRP A 77 -0.07 0.52 -2.04
CA TRP A 77 0.44 1.63 -2.82
C TRP A 77 0.64 2.88 -1.96
N VAL A 78 1.23 3.93 -2.53
CA VAL A 78 1.32 5.26 -1.90
C VAL A 78 -0.02 5.98 -2.11
N MET A 79 -0.94 5.82 -1.16
CA MET A 79 -2.28 6.43 -1.17
C MET A 79 -2.35 7.51 -0.10
N HIS A 80 -1.73 8.65 -0.34
CA HIS A 80 -1.57 9.73 0.64
C HIS A 80 -2.70 10.77 0.63
N GLU A 81 -3.65 10.63 -0.27
CA GLU A 81 -4.86 11.46 -0.38
C GLU A 81 -6.11 10.58 -0.39
N GLN A 82 -7.17 11.01 0.28
CA GLN A 82 -8.43 10.27 0.32
C GLN A 82 -9.01 10.05 -1.08
N SER A 83 -8.88 11.04 -1.96
CA SER A 83 -9.33 10.97 -3.35
C SER A 83 -8.70 9.82 -4.15
N ILE A 84 -7.47 9.43 -3.83
CA ILE A 84 -6.80 8.28 -4.48
C ILE A 84 -7.49 6.98 -4.05
N ILE A 85 -7.76 6.82 -2.76
CA ILE A 85 -8.45 5.64 -2.21
C ILE A 85 -9.85 5.56 -2.81
N ASP A 86 -10.61 6.65 -2.77
CA ASP A 86 -11.99 6.71 -3.25
C ASP A 86 -12.06 6.42 -4.75
N SER A 87 -11.16 6.99 -5.56
CA SER A 87 -11.14 6.77 -7.02
C SER A 87 -10.83 5.32 -7.41
N ILE A 88 -10.06 4.61 -6.59
CA ILE A 88 -9.82 3.16 -6.78
C ILE A 88 -11.07 2.38 -6.39
N LEU A 89 -11.63 2.64 -5.20
CA LEU A 89 -12.81 1.92 -4.69
C LEU A 89 -14.03 2.07 -5.59
N GLU A 90 -14.27 3.26 -6.16
CA GLU A 90 -15.37 3.52 -7.11
C GLU A 90 -15.30 2.67 -8.37
N LYS A 91 -14.10 2.23 -8.76
CA LYS A 91 -13.88 1.40 -9.96
C LYS A 91 -13.83 -0.10 -9.67
N LEU A 92 -13.88 -0.51 -8.40
CA LEU A 92 -13.83 -1.91 -8.00
C LEU A 92 -15.22 -2.49 -7.75
N ASP A 93 -15.42 -3.72 -8.17
CA ASP A 93 -16.62 -4.51 -7.84
C ASP A 93 -16.46 -5.14 -6.45
N THR A 94 -16.85 -4.40 -5.42
CA THR A 94 -16.72 -4.79 -4.01
C THR A 94 -18.03 -5.23 -3.36
N GLN A 95 -19.09 -5.50 -4.13
CA GLN A 95 -20.44 -5.79 -3.59
C GLN A 95 -20.49 -6.94 -2.57
N ASN A 96 -19.63 -7.95 -2.71
CA ASN A 96 -19.53 -9.10 -1.81
C ASN A 96 -18.13 -9.21 -1.17
N CYS A 97 -17.52 -8.08 -0.90
CA CYS A 97 -16.17 -7.99 -0.38
C CYS A 97 -16.12 -7.13 0.88
N ASP A 98 -15.50 -7.63 1.94
CA ASP A 98 -15.14 -6.82 3.10
C ASP A 98 -13.89 -5.99 2.74
N VAL A 99 -13.99 -4.66 2.80
CA VAL A 99 -12.89 -3.76 2.41
C VAL A 99 -12.26 -3.16 3.65
N LYS A 100 -10.97 -3.40 3.82
CA LYS A 100 -10.17 -2.90 4.93
C LYS A 100 -9.12 -1.91 4.43
N CYS A 101 -9.38 -0.62 4.63
CA CYS A 101 -8.43 0.45 4.31
C CYS A 101 -7.53 0.71 5.51
N VAL A 102 -6.24 0.45 5.34
CA VAL A 102 -5.22 0.53 6.39
C VAL A 102 -4.12 1.48 5.98
N SER A 103 -3.69 2.34 6.91
CA SER A 103 -2.47 3.16 6.77
C SER A 103 -1.41 2.67 7.74
N LEU A 104 -0.29 2.19 7.22
CA LEU A 104 0.90 1.96 8.01
C LEU A 104 1.55 3.31 8.31
N VAL A 105 1.76 3.59 9.57
CA VAL A 105 2.34 4.86 10.03
C VAL A 105 3.60 4.61 10.87
N ALA A 106 4.53 5.55 10.79
CA ALA A 106 5.74 5.56 11.60
C ALA A 106 6.09 7.00 11.96
N ASP A 107 6.85 7.19 13.00
CA ASP A 107 7.40 8.50 13.34
C ASP A 107 8.56 8.89 12.40
N GLU A 108 8.92 10.16 12.42
CA GLU A 108 9.99 10.73 11.59
C GLU A 108 11.32 10.01 11.82
N LYS A 109 11.66 9.74 13.07
CA LYS A 109 12.92 9.08 13.46
C LYS A 109 13.03 7.69 12.82
N THR A 110 11.99 6.88 12.96
CA THR A 110 11.93 5.52 12.39
C THR A 110 12.02 5.54 10.87
N LEU A 111 11.34 6.48 10.21
CA LEU A 111 11.42 6.63 8.76
C LEU A 111 12.80 7.07 8.29
N CYS A 112 13.42 8.04 8.98
CA CYS A 112 14.79 8.48 8.67
C CYS A 112 15.78 7.31 8.75
N GLU A 113 15.72 6.52 9.82
CA GLU A 113 16.60 5.37 10.02
C GLU A 113 16.44 4.34 8.90
N ARG A 114 15.19 3.97 8.56
CA ARG A 114 14.90 2.98 7.50
C ARG A 114 15.32 3.47 6.12
N LEU A 115 14.99 4.71 5.77
CA LEU A 115 15.29 5.30 4.46
C LEU A 115 16.78 5.61 4.29
N SER A 116 17.50 6.01 5.34
CA SER A 116 18.95 6.20 5.30
C SER A 116 19.67 4.92 4.93
N MET A 117 19.23 3.78 5.46
CA MET A 117 19.78 2.48 5.08
C MET A 117 19.53 2.15 3.59
N ASP A 118 18.37 2.52 3.03
CA ASP A 118 18.06 2.33 1.62
C ASP A 118 18.90 3.24 0.73
N VAL A 119 19.16 4.49 1.14
CA VAL A 119 20.03 5.43 0.43
C VAL A 119 21.47 4.94 0.44
N GLU A 120 22.01 4.50 1.59
CA GLU A 120 23.36 3.95 1.72
C GLU A 120 23.57 2.71 0.84
N ARG A 121 22.53 1.90 0.64
CA ARG A 121 22.54 0.75 -0.26
C ARG A 121 22.33 1.11 -1.74
N GLY A 122 22.14 2.39 -2.07
CA GLY A 122 21.88 2.86 -3.43
C GLY A 122 20.51 2.46 -4.00
N VAL A 123 19.59 2.04 -3.14
CA VAL A 123 18.21 1.65 -3.54
C VAL A 123 17.34 2.88 -3.79
N ARG A 124 17.61 3.99 -3.10
CA ARG A 124 16.84 5.24 -3.16
C ARG A 124 17.74 6.47 -3.23
N SER A 125 17.23 7.58 -3.75
CA SER A 125 17.87 8.89 -3.75
C SER A 125 17.68 9.62 -2.40
N GLU A 126 18.56 10.58 -2.09
CA GLU A 126 18.56 11.29 -0.79
C GLU A 126 17.27 12.09 -0.55
N ASP A 127 16.63 12.62 -1.59
CA ASP A 127 15.39 13.40 -1.52
C ASP A 127 14.19 12.59 -1.00
N ILE A 128 14.30 11.26 -0.97
CA ILE A 128 13.22 10.38 -0.52
C ILE A 128 12.86 10.59 0.94
N ILE A 129 13.84 10.91 1.80
CA ILE A 129 13.64 11.10 3.23
C ILE A 129 12.71 12.29 3.48
N GLU A 130 13.04 13.45 2.91
CA GLU A 130 12.22 14.66 3.04
C GLU A 130 10.80 14.46 2.50
N ARG A 131 10.68 13.86 1.32
CA ARG A 131 9.38 13.57 0.69
C ARG A 131 8.53 12.61 1.52
N SER A 132 9.14 11.60 2.13
CA SER A 132 8.44 10.63 2.98
C SER A 132 7.93 11.27 4.26
N ILE A 133 8.77 12.07 4.94
CA ILE A 133 8.42 12.77 6.18
C ILE A 133 7.29 13.79 5.93
N ALA A 134 7.34 14.55 4.85
CA ALA A 134 6.32 15.53 4.49
C ALA A 134 4.92 14.90 4.32
N ARG A 135 4.83 13.60 4.05
CA ARG A 135 3.57 12.87 3.91
C ARG A 135 3.00 12.31 5.21
N ILE A 136 3.74 12.30 6.32
CA ILE A 136 3.24 11.77 7.60
C ILE A 136 1.89 12.39 8.00
N PRO A 137 1.70 13.73 8.02
CA PRO A 137 0.42 14.34 8.38
C PRO A 137 -0.72 13.95 7.43
N MET A 138 -0.42 13.72 6.15
CA MET A 138 -1.42 13.35 5.15
C MET A 138 -2.04 11.98 5.49
N TYR A 139 -1.22 11.01 5.86
CA TYR A 139 -1.72 9.68 6.26
C TYR A 139 -2.53 9.72 7.56
N GLN A 140 -2.19 10.61 8.49
CA GLN A 140 -2.97 10.79 9.71
C GLN A 140 -4.40 11.32 9.43
N ALA A 141 -4.56 12.14 8.39
CA ALA A 141 -5.83 12.74 8.00
C ALA A 141 -6.77 11.79 7.22
N LEU A 142 -6.27 10.66 6.70
CA LEU A 142 -7.08 9.72 5.93
C LEU A 142 -8.14 9.01 6.76
N ASN A 143 -9.26 8.66 6.14
CA ASN A 143 -10.28 7.79 6.74
C ASN A 143 -9.87 6.31 6.59
N THR A 144 -8.85 5.90 7.33
CA THR A 144 -8.27 4.56 7.32
C THR A 144 -7.95 4.10 8.74
N ILE A 145 -7.83 2.81 8.93
CA ILE A 145 -7.33 2.24 10.20
C ILE A 145 -5.82 2.48 10.26
N LYS A 146 -5.34 3.14 11.32
CA LYS A 146 -3.91 3.41 11.51
C LYS A 146 -3.25 2.27 12.25
N ILE A 147 -2.19 1.72 11.67
CA ILE A 147 -1.33 0.73 12.32
C ILE A 147 0.06 1.33 12.48
N ASP A 148 0.44 1.54 13.73
CA ASP A 148 1.77 2.01 14.09
C ASP A 148 2.80 0.90 13.86
N THR A 149 3.86 1.23 13.13
CA THR A 149 4.96 0.31 12.83
C THR A 149 6.21 0.55 13.66
N ASN A 150 6.19 1.55 14.55
CA ASN A 150 7.33 1.84 15.42
C ASN A 150 7.59 0.65 16.36
N ALA A 151 8.87 0.29 16.50
CA ALA A 151 9.31 -0.80 17.38
C ALA A 151 8.61 -2.16 17.17
N LYS A 152 7.98 -2.38 16.03
CA LYS A 152 7.33 -3.64 15.65
C LYS A 152 8.08 -4.33 14.51
N ASN A 153 8.11 -5.65 14.56
CA ASN A 153 8.58 -6.44 13.43
C ASN A 153 7.43 -6.71 12.43
N VAL A 154 7.77 -7.21 11.26
CA VAL A 154 6.83 -7.46 10.15
C VAL A 154 5.70 -8.41 10.56
N ALA A 155 6.00 -9.47 11.31
CA ALA A 155 5.01 -10.45 11.74
C ALA A 155 3.99 -9.86 12.71
N MET A 156 4.41 -8.98 13.62
CA MET A 156 3.50 -8.28 14.53
C MET A 156 2.53 -7.38 13.76
N ILE A 157 3.04 -6.61 12.79
CA ILE A 157 2.22 -5.71 11.97
C ILE A 157 1.23 -6.53 11.12
N ALA A 158 1.68 -7.58 10.47
CA ALA A 158 0.83 -8.45 9.67
C ALA A 158 -0.28 -9.09 10.53
N ASN A 159 0.06 -9.51 11.76
CA ASN A 159 -0.93 -10.08 12.67
C ASN A 159 -2.00 -9.06 13.11
N GLU A 160 -1.63 -7.80 13.36
CA GLU A 160 -2.59 -6.74 13.66
C GLU A 160 -3.58 -6.53 12.50
N ILE A 161 -3.09 -6.54 11.25
CA ILE A 161 -3.94 -6.40 10.06
C ILE A 161 -4.91 -7.58 9.91
N LYS A 162 -4.45 -8.80 10.22
CA LYS A 162 -5.29 -10.02 10.15
C LYS A 162 -6.45 -10.00 11.15
N LEU A 163 -6.30 -9.29 12.27
CA LEU A 163 -7.30 -9.22 13.34
C LEU A 163 -8.38 -8.14 13.09
N LEU A 164 -8.26 -7.34 12.03
CA LEU A 164 -9.26 -6.37 11.62
C LEU A 164 -10.49 -7.07 11.02
#